data_462ab294d5444ccfe3527c8430bf9a3d
#
_entry.id   462ab294d5444ccfe3527c8430bf9a3d
#
_cell.length_a   1.000
_cell.length_b   1.000
_cell.length_c   1.000
_cell.angle_alpha   90.00
_cell.angle_beta   90.00
_cell.angle_gamma   90.00
#
_symmetry.space_group_name_H-M   'P 1'
#
loop_
_entity.id
_entity.type
_entity.pdbx_description
1 polymer ?
#
loop_
_entity_poly.entity_id
_entity_poly.type
_entity_poly.pdbx_seq_one_letter_code
_entity_poly.pdbx_strand_id
1 'polypeptide(L)'
;MDMSVFTLRFKSDLEKKFVYDYYKKSIYQVRISFFLAVLLYGFFGILDMHLAVELRNLMWLIRFCVIMPIGFLVIITSYAPDFDKYRDITMAFTMILFAIGILLMTIITPKPVDFAYYAILMVTFVFVYTLIGIRFISATLTGMIILLCYEVTAILILNSPMTVVVRNNFIFISTNIIGIFAAYSIEFYSRRDFFITKIFEYNQQEMFKLNEELEDRIREQTAELIKTNKGLIKEIKSRVDIEDKLRSTNIKLNKLLNDTITGLVSAIEYRDPYTAGHQRKVTQLAVSIAQEMRLSKDEQDCIRIAAMIHDVGKIYIPVEILSKPGIVSHHELELMQNHPQAGYDILKEIDFPWPVAKIVLHHHERLDGSGYPNGLKGEDILLEAKVISVADVMEAMSNRRPYRPSLGVEKALEELEKNKGKLYDTNIVETCIKLFKEDNFKFEEKSN
;
A
#
# COMPACT_ATOMS: atom_id res chain seq x y z
N MET A 1 24.08 1.08 29.89
CA MET A 1 24.16 0.38 31.17
C MET A 1 24.86 1.34 32.16
N ASP A 2 24.07 1.99 33.00
CA ASP A 2 24.60 3.01 33.95
C ASP A 2 25.06 2.34 35.24
N MET A 3 26.31 1.87 35.23
CA MET A 3 26.94 1.06 36.27
C MET A 3 28.32 1.64 36.60
N SER A 4 28.67 1.69 37.88
CA SER A 4 30.02 2.11 38.33
C SER A 4 31.07 1.11 37.85
N VAL A 5 32.12 1.56 37.18
CA VAL A 5 33.23 0.74 36.68
C VAL A 5 34.03 0.12 37.86
N PHE A 6 34.16 0.85 38.95
CA PHE A 6 34.97 0.39 40.10
C PHE A 6 34.23 -0.56 41.05
N THR A 7 32.94 -0.32 41.27
CA THR A 7 32.16 -1.11 42.21
C THR A 7 31.17 -2.05 41.56
N LEU A 8 31.02 -1.98 40.23
CA LEU A 8 30.05 -2.69 39.43
C LEU A 8 28.56 -2.45 39.81
N ARG A 9 28.28 -1.49 40.70
CA ARG A 9 26.93 -1.26 41.19
C ARG A 9 26.09 -0.50 40.20
N PHE A 10 24.85 -0.93 40.01
CA PHE A 10 23.82 -0.16 39.30
C PHE A 10 23.35 1.03 40.12
N LYS A 11 22.83 2.09 39.49
CA LYS A 11 22.14 3.17 40.18
C LYS A 11 20.79 2.68 40.74
N SER A 12 20.52 2.96 42.01
CA SER A 12 19.25 2.81 42.74
C SER A 12 18.57 1.42 42.75
N ASP A 13 17.34 1.35 42.26
CA ASP A 13 16.41 0.21 42.42
C ASP A 13 16.82 -1.05 41.62
N LEU A 14 17.57 -0.86 40.54
CA LEU A 14 18.06 -1.95 39.70
C LEU A 14 19.11 -2.79 40.46
N GLU A 15 19.88 -2.17 41.32
CA GLU A 15 20.86 -2.88 42.17
C GLU A 15 20.18 -3.90 43.09
N LYS A 16 19.10 -3.51 43.77
CA LYS A 16 18.34 -4.42 44.62
C LYS A 16 17.79 -5.63 43.88
N LYS A 17 17.23 -5.36 42.68
CA LYS A 17 16.68 -6.42 41.79
C LYS A 17 17.80 -7.35 41.31
N PHE A 18 18.95 -6.79 40.90
CA PHE A 18 20.11 -7.60 40.50
C PHE A 18 20.60 -8.48 41.66
N VAL A 19 20.83 -7.92 42.85
CA VAL A 19 21.32 -8.66 44.01
C VAL A 19 20.41 -9.82 44.35
N TYR A 20 19.09 -9.60 44.32
CA TYR A 20 18.12 -10.67 44.56
C TYR A 20 18.20 -11.77 43.48
N ASP A 21 18.20 -11.41 42.19
CA ASP A 21 18.30 -12.36 41.07
C ASP A 21 19.63 -13.13 41.10
N TYR A 22 20.74 -12.43 41.34
CA TYR A 22 22.06 -13.02 41.44
C TYR A 22 22.13 -14.07 42.55
N TYR A 23 21.58 -13.75 43.70
CA TYR A 23 21.57 -14.70 44.85
C TYR A 23 20.66 -15.90 44.57
N LYS A 24 19.49 -15.67 44.02
CA LYS A 24 18.57 -16.76 43.66
C LYS A 24 19.19 -17.73 42.67
N LYS A 25 19.88 -17.23 41.65
CA LYS A 25 20.54 -18.06 40.64
C LYS A 25 21.79 -18.77 41.13
N SER A 26 22.56 -18.13 42.00
CA SER A 26 23.84 -18.68 42.45
C SER A 26 23.78 -19.53 43.73
N ILE A 27 22.66 -19.60 44.43
CA ILE A 27 22.56 -20.36 45.69
C ILE A 27 22.93 -21.86 45.56
N TYR A 28 22.54 -22.47 44.42
CA TYR A 28 22.86 -23.86 44.15
C TYR A 28 24.37 -24.05 43.94
N GLN A 29 25.00 -23.15 43.23
CA GLN A 29 26.45 -23.14 43.03
C GLN A 29 27.19 -22.98 44.38
N VAL A 30 26.70 -22.09 45.22
CA VAL A 30 27.27 -21.90 46.57
C VAL A 30 27.27 -23.21 47.37
N ARG A 31 26.16 -23.92 47.43
CA ARG A 31 26.04 -25.20 48.16
C ARG A 31 27.00 -26.23 47.62
N ILE A 32 27.11 -26.39 46.32
CA ILE A 32 28.05 -27.32 45.68
C ILE A 32 29.49 -26.91 45.96
N SER A 33 29.81 -25.62 45.86
CA SER A 33 31.17 -25.11 46.07
C SER A 33 31.63 -25.32 47.51
N PHE A 34 30.76 -25.04 48.51
CA PHE A 34 31.07 -25.29 49.91
C PHE A 34 31.20 -26.78 50.20
N PHE A 35 30.34 -27.62 49.65
CA PHE A 35 30.46 -29.06 49.76
C PHE A 35 31.81 -29.56 49.20
N LEU A 36 32.19 -29.08 48.02
CA LEU A 36 33.47 -29.40 47.40
C LEU A 36 34.64 -28.87 48.21
N ALA A 37 34.55 -27.65 48.78
CA ALA A 37 35.58 -27.08 49.63
C ALA A 37 35.80 -27.91 50.90
N VAL A 38 34.71 -28.33 51.58
CA VAL A 38 34.78 -29.18 52.78
C VAL A 38 35.35 -30.55 52.44
N LEU A 39 34.90 -31.15 51.31
CA LEU A 39 35.41 -32.46 50.89
C LEU A 39 36.89 -32.38 50.54
N LEU A 40 37.32 -31.35 49.77
CA LEU A 40 38.73 -31.17 49.43
C LEU A 40 39.59 -30.88 50.67
N TYR A 41 39.08 -30.06 51.62
CA TYR A 41 39.75 -29.77 52.90
C TYR A 41 39.90 -31.03 53.69
N GLY A 42 38.90 -31.92 53.71
CA GLY A 42 39.00 -33.24 54.37
C GLY A 42 40.01 -34.16 53.69
N PHE A 43 40.08 -34.18 52.35
CA PHE A 43 41.02 -34.97 51.59
C PHE A 43 42.46 -34.62 51.88
N PHE A 44 42.78 -33.34 52.18
CA PHE A 44 44.10 -32.95 52.64
C PHE A 44 44.45 -33.55 53.97
N GLY A 45 43.55 -34.15 54.78
CA GLY A 45 43.82 -34.91 55.98
C GLY A 45 44.64 -36.20 55.74
N ILE A 46 44.61 -36.70 54.46
CA ILE A 46 45.52 -37.82 54.08
C ILE A 46 46.97 -37.32 54.03
N LEU A 47 47.19 -36.07 53.62
CA LEU A 47 48.52 -35.48 53.60
C LEU A 47 49.11 -35.36 55.03
N ASP A 48 48.27 -35.05 56.02
CA ASP A 48 48.66 -34.98 57.40
C ASP A 48 49.22 -36.30 57.92
N MET A 49 48.76 -37.45 57.38
CA MET A 49 49.30 -38.80 57.76
C MET A 49 50.74 -39.01 57.33
N HIS A 50 51.18 -38.35 56.29
CA HIS A 50 52.53 -38.52 55.72
C HIS A 50 53.48 -37.39 56.10
N LEU A 51 52.97 -36.16 56.28
CA LEU A 51 53.80 -34.98 56.54
C LEU A 51 53.97 -34.65 57.97
N ALA A 52 53.01 -34.99 58.84
CA ALA A 52 53.05 -34.65 60.29
C ALA A 52 52.66 -35.84 61.21
N VAL A 53 53.35 -36.95 61.04
CA VAL A 53 52.99 -38.24 61.68
C VAL A 53 52.79 -38.13 63.21
N GLU A 54 53.66 -37.43 63.88
CA GLU A 54 53.59 -37.25 65.35
C GLU A 54 52.43 -36.31 65.75
N LEU A 55 52.11 -35.35 64.96
CA LEU A 55 51.10 -34.33 65.23
C LEU A 55 49.76 -34.61 64.53
N ARG A 56 49.64 -35.73 63.85
CA ARG A 56 48.48 -36.12 63.07
C ARG A 56 47.13 -35.93 63.79
N ASN A 57 47.09 -36.41 65.04
CA ASN A 57 45.85 -36.35 65.82
C ASN A 57 45.43 -34.91 66.15
N LEU A 58 46.39 -34.01 66.39
CA LEU A 58 46.09 -32.59 66.58
C LEU A 58 45.64 -31.91 65.25
N MET A 59 46.29 -32.23 64.14
CA MET A 59 45.91 -31.75 62.85
C MET A 59 44.48 -32.20 62.45
N TRP A 60 44.17 -33.46 62.68
CA TRP A 60 42.85 -34.02 62.47
C TRP A 60 41.79 -33.41 63.38
N LEU A 61 42.12 -33.10 64.66
CA LEU A 61 41.19 -32.39 65.52
C LEU A 61 40.84 -31.01 64.97
N ILE A 62 41.82 -30.24 64.54
CA ILE A 62 41.57 -28.92 63.90
C ILE A 62 40.76 -29.08 62.68
N ARG A 63 41.11 -30.01 61.78
CA ARG A 63 40.46 -30.18 60.46
C ARG A 63 39.07 -30.72 60.60
N PHE A 64 38.87 -31.82 61.28
CA PHE A 64 37.60 -32.56 61.29
C PHE A 64 36.65 -32.11 62.40
N CYS A 65 37.15 -31.64 63.53
CA CYS A 65 36.29 -31.22 64.64
C CYS A 65 36.05 -29.72 64.75
N VAL A 66 36.88 -28.88 64.05
CA VAL A 66 36.70 -27.42 64.09
C VAL A 66 36.33 -26.88 62.74
N ILE A 67 37.17 -27.03 61.73
CA ILE A 67 37.02 -26.32 60.46
C ILE A 67 35.92 -26.94 59.56
N MET A 68 35.91 -28.26 59.38
CA MET A 68 34.88 -28.90 58.51
C MET A 68 33.45 -28.71 59.05
N PRO A 69 33.16 -28.80 60.35
CA PRO A 69 31.83 -28.49 60.88
C PRO A 69 31.36 -27.08 60.56
N ILE A 70 32.26 -26.09 60.55
CA ILE A 70 31.93 -24.71 60.14
C ILE A 70 31.48 -24.67 58.67
N GLY A 71 32.19 -25.37 57.79
CA GLY A 71 31.81 -25.48 56.39
C GLY A 71 30.43 -26.14 56.18
N PHE A 72 30.16 -27.22 56.91
CA PHE A 72 28.85 -27.86 56.90
C PHE A 72 27.76 -26.96 57.48
N LEU A 73 28.06 -26.18 58.53
CA LEU A 73 27.09 -25.21 59.06
C LEU A 73 26.64 -24.17 57.99
N VAL A 74 27.57 -23.71 57.19
CA VAL A 74 27.22 -22.78 56.07
C VAL A 74 26.28 -23.44 55.07
N ILE A 75 26.51 -24.70 54.71
CA ILE A 75 25.62 -25.45 53.84
C ILE A 75 24.20 -25.54 54.45
N ILE A 76 24.12 -25.90 55.75
CA ILE A 76 22.84 -26.01 56.46
C ILE A 76 22.14 -24.65 56.56
N THR A 77 22.87 -23.59 56.96
CA THR A 77 22.29 -22.23 57.06
C THR A 77 21.88 -21.65 55.72
N SER A 78 22.46 -22.12 54.60
CA SER A 78 22.08 -21.69 53.26
C SER A 78 20.62 -22.06 52.85
N TYR A 79 19.98 -22.91 53.66
CA TYR A 79 18.56 -23.25 53.47
C TYR A 79 17.61 -22.34 54.27
N ALA A 80 18.16 -21.46 55.13
CA ALA A 80 17.37 -20.51 55.91
C ALA A 80 16.78 -19.40 55.00
N PRO A 81 15.53 -18.96 55.22
CA PRO A 81 14.86 -17.97 54.35
C PRO A 81 15.59 -16.62 54.22
N ASP A 82 16.27 -16.21 55.30
CA ASP A 82 16.96 -14.92 55.38
C ASP A 82 18.46 -15.01 55.05
N PHE A 83 18.94 -16.14 54.57
CA PHE A 83 20.36 -16.33 54.25
C PHE A 83 20.89 -15.30 53.27
N ASP A 84 20.08 -14.89 52.34
CA ASP A 84 20.44 -13.89 51.30
C ASP A 84 20.92 -12.56 51.89
N LYS A 85 20.43 -12.17 53.07
CA LYS A 85 20.82 -10.91 53.74
C LYS A 85 22.26 -10.96 54.29
N TYR A 86 22.71 -12.12 54.74
CA TYR A 86 23.99 -12.29 55.42
C TYR A 86 25.00 -13.11 54.61
N ARG A 87 24.61 -13.56 53.45
CA ARG A 87 25.35 -14.51 52.62
C ARG A 87 26.80 -14.12 52.40
N ASP A 88 27.07 -12.93 51.81
CA ASP A 88 28.43 -12.51 51.49
C ASP A 88 29.33 -12.46 52.75
N ILE A 89 28.77 -11.99 53.88
CA ILE A 89 29.49 -11.91 55.15
C ILE A 89 29.76 -13.30 55.72
N THR A 90 28.77 -14.18 55.73
CA THR A 90 28.89 -15.56 56.24
C THR A 90 29.92 -16.33 55.43
N MET A 91 29.87 -16.23 54.10
CA MET A 91 30.81 -16.92 53.23
C MET A 91 32.23 -16.37 53.36
N ALA A 92 32.40 -15.05 53.38
CA ALA A 92 33.70 -14.40 53.60
C ALA A 92 34.33 -14.81 54.94
N PHE A 93 33.54 -14.74 56.02
CA PHE A 93 33.98 -15.12 57.34
C PHE A 93 34.41 -16.60 57.42
N THR A 94 33.66 -17.51 56.84
CA THR A 94 33.98 -18.94 56.79
C THR A 94 35.26 -19.19 56.00
N MET A 95 35.48 -18.51 54.87
CA MET A 95 36.74 -18.67 54.12
C MET A 95 37.95 -18.12 54.85
N ILE A 96 37.79 -17.04 55.61
CA ILE A 96 38.83 -16.53 56.50
C ILE A 96 39.16 -17.58 57.63
N LEU A 97 38.13 -18.20 58.21
CA LEU A 97 38.33 -19.26 59.20
C LEU A 97 39.03 -20.48 58.61
N PHE A 98 38.70 -20.88 57.38
CA PHE A 98 39.42 -21.95 56.68
C PHE A 98 40.90 -21.60 56.50
N ALA A 99 41.21 -20.37 56.09
CA ALA A 99 42.58 -19.89 55.94
C ALA A 99 43.34 -19.87 57.30
N ILE A 100 42.70 -19.40 58.38
CA ILE A 100 43.25 -19.41 59.70
C ILE A 100 43.53 -20.86 60.14
N GLY A 101 42.61 -21.80 59.86
CA GLY A 101 42.86 -23.22 60.16
C GLY A 101 44.09 -23.79 59.46
N ILE A 102 44.29 -23.41 58.17
CA ILE A 102 45.47 -23.79 57.40
C ILE A 102 46.75 -23.17 58.03
N LEU A 103 46.70 -21.90 58.39
CA LEU A 103 47.83 -21.19 58.99
C LEU A 103 48.19 -21.77 60.40
N LEU A 104 47.19 -22.15 61.20
CA LEU A 104 47.40 -22.84 62.45
C LEU A 104 48.13 -24.17 62.26
N MET A 105 47.71 -24.95 61.27
CA MET A 105 48.40 -26.20 60.91
C MET A 105 49.83 -25.94 60.43
N THR A 106 50.04 -24.84 59.66
CA THR A 106 51.41 -24.42 59.27
C THR A 106 52.31 -24.08 60.49
N ILE A 107 51.76 -23.40 61.51
CA ILE A 107 52.48 -23.04 62.70
C ILE A 107 52.96 -24.29 63.53
N ILE A 108 52.11 -25.29 63.57
CA ILE A 108 52.31 -26.48 64.36
C ILE A 108 53.25 -27.45 63.62
N THR A 109 53.32 -27.42 62.30
CA THR A 109 54.11 -28.38 61.51
C THR A 109 55.59 -28.07 61.53
N PRO A 110 56.47 -29.09 61.81
CA PRO A 110 57.92 -28.88 61.76
C PRO A 110 58.45 -28.50 60.41
N LYS A 111 59.47 -27.65 60.37
CA LYS A 111 60.19 -27.33 59.12
C LYS A 111 61.03 -28.54 58.67
N PRO A 112 61.11 -28.83 57.31
CA PRO A 112 60.71 -28.03 56.14
C PRO A 112 59.32 -28.42 55.58
N VAL A 113 58.52 -29.18 56.27
CA VAL A 113 57.23 -29.74 55.74
C VAL A 113 56.12 -28.71 55.69
N ASP A 114 56.27 -27.59 56.34
CA ASP A 114 55.33 -26.45 56.37
C ASP A 114 54.93 -25.92 54.96
N PHE A 115 55.77 -26.12 53.93
CA PHE A 115 55.49 -25.69 52.56
C PHE A 115 54.22 -26.28 51.94
N ALA A 116 53.85 -27.50 52.30
CA ALA A 116 52.67 -28.17 51.74
C ALA A 116 51.37 -27.41 52.09
N TYR A 117 51.30 -26.78 53.26
CA TYR A 117 50.11 -26.03 53.70
C TYR A 117 49.96 -24.70 53.00
N TYR A 118 51.04 -24.07 52.46
CA TYR A 118 50.94 -22.87 51.62
C TYR A 118 50.29 -23.20 50.32
N ALA A 119 50.43 -24.36 49.70
CA ALA A 119 49.73 -24.79 48.55
C ALA A 119 48.20 -24.89 48.77
N ILE A 120 47.78 -25.33 49.96
CA ILE A 120 46.36 -25.38 50.34
C ILE A 120 45.82 -23.98 50.52
N LEU A 121 46.58 -23.01 50.97
CA LEU A 121 46.17 -21.61 51.06
C LEU A 121 45.91 -21.00 49.67
N MET A 122 46.72 -21.35 48.61
CA MET A 122 46.48 -20.98 47.29
C MET A 122 45.10 -21.47 46.76
N VAL A 123 44.78 -22.73 47.08
CA VAL A 123 43.46 -23.27 46.68
C VAL A 123 42.33 -22.49 47.35
N THR A 124 42.52 -22.02 48.60
CA THR A 124 41.52 -21.16 49.26
C THR A 124 41.29 -19.84 48.53
N PHE A 125 42.35 -19.21 48.02
CA PHE A 125 42.18 -18.00 47.18
C PHE A 125 41.37 -18.29 45.91
N VAL A 126 41.61 -19.40 45.23
CA VAL A 126 40.84 -19.78 44.04
C VAL A 126 39.36 -19.95 44.41
N PHE A 127 39.05 -20.63 45.52
CA PHE A 127 37.67 -20.77 45.98
C PHE A 127 37.00 -19.42 46.25
N VAL A 128 37.66 -18.52 46.96
CA VAL A 128 37.14 -17.18 47.30
C VAL A 128 36.75 -16.39 46.04
N TYR A 129 37.61 -16.41 45.02
CA TYR A 129 37.44 -15.57 43.87
C TYR A 129 36.55 -16.16 42.75
N THR A 130 36.46 -17.48 42.65
CA THR A 130 35.82 -18.09 41.47
C THR A 130 34.62 -18.98 41.80
N LEU A 131 34.69 -19.81 42.82
CA LEU A 131 33.74 -20.90 43.01
C LEU A 131 32.59 -20.55 43.97
N ILE A 132 32.87 -19.77 45.02
CA ILE A 132 31.92 -19.54 46.12
C ILE A 132 30.79 -18.57 45.71
N GLY A 133 30.96 -17.77 44.65
CA GLY A 133 29.95 -16.85 44.20
C GLY A 133 29.71 -15.65 45.11
N ILE A 134 30.73 -15.26 45.91
CA ILE A 134 30.74 -14.00 46.65
C ILE A 134 30.90 -12.85 45.66
N ARG A 135 30.25 -11.72 45.93
CA ARG A 135 30.39 -10.53 45.09
C ARG A 135 31.84 -10.01 45.10
N PHE A 136 32.27 -9.43 43.99
CA PHE A 136 33.61 -8.95 43.70
C PHE A 136 34.26 -8.18 44.88
N ILE A 137 33.56 -7.17 45.45
CA ILE A 137 34.10 -6.37 46.55
C ILE A 137 34.35 -7.24 47.79
N SER A 138 33.38 -8.10 48.15
CA SER A 138 33.51 -8.98 49.31
C SER A 138 34.62 -10.03 49.12
N ALA A 139 34.73 -10.58 47.89
CA ALA A 139 35.80 -11.51 47.54
C ALA A 139 37.20 -10.84 47.67
N THR A 140 37.33 -9.61 47.15
CA THR A 140 38.56 -8.82 47.22
C THR A 140 38.98 -8.56 48.68
N LEU A 141 38.04 -8.10 49.51
CA LEU A 141 38.29 -7.86 50.91
C LEU A 141 38.70 -9.16 51.65
N THR A 142 38.01 -10.28 51.37
CA THR A 142 38.33 -11.58 51.94
C THR A 142 39.75 -12.03 51.58
N GLY A 143 40.11 -11.92 50.28
CA GLY A 143 41.45 -12.28 49.84
C GLY A 143 42.55 -11.42 50.47
N MET A 144 42.31 -10.11 50.59
CA MET A 144 43.26 -9.21 51.25
C MET A 144 43.44 -9.52 52.75
N ILE A 145 42.33 -9.88 53.46
CA ILE A 145 42.41 -10.29 54.87
C ILE A 145 43.16 -11.60 54.97
N ILE A 146 42.96 -12.59 54.17
CA ILE A 146 43.67 -13.86 54.16
C ILE A 146 45.18 -13.63 53.93
N LEU A 147 45.51 -12.73 52.95
CA LEU A 147 46.93 -12.37 52.74
C LEU A 147 47.58 -11.72 53.99
N LEU A 148 46.83 -10.79 54.59
CA LEU A 148 47.32 -10.16 55.86
C LEU A 148 47.54 -11.20 57.00
N CYS A 149 46.59 -12.13 57.12
CA CYS A 149 46.75 -13.22 58.12
C CYS A 149 48.01 -14.06 57.83
N TYR A 150 48.29 -14.35 56.58
CA TYR A 150 49.52 -15.01 56.16
C TYR A 150 50.78 -14.20 56.56
N GLU A 151 50.79 -12.89 56.20
CA GLU A 151 51.95 -12.02 56.54
C GLU A 151 52.22 -12.00 58.05
N VAL A 152 51.17 -11.78 58.84
CA VAL A 152 51.27 -11.80 60.28
C VAL A 152 51.87 -13.18 60.84
N THR A 153 51.36 -14.27 60.28
CA THR A 153 51.80 -15.61 60.64
C THR A 153 53.24 -15.84 60.21
N ALA A 154 53.64 -15.54 59.01
CA ALA A 154 54.94 -15.80 58.43
C ALA A 154 56.09 -14.98 59.14
N ILE A 155 55.79 -13.67 59.35
CA ILE A 155 56.78 -12.71 59.82
C ILE A 155 56.85 -12.73 61.37
N LEU A 156 55.69 -12.56 62.05
CA LEU A 156 55.66 -12.33 63.51
C LEU A 156 55.63 -13.63 64.32
N ILE A 157 55.03 -14.70 63.83
CA ILE A 157 54.87 -15.94 64.58
C ILE A 157 55.95 -16.94 64.20
N LEU A 158 56.16 -17.20 62.94
CA LEU A 158 57.12 -18.21 62.48
C LEU A 158 58.55 -17.72 62.30
N ASN A 159 58.77 -16.40 62.28
CA ASN A 159 60.09 -15.80 61.98
C ASN A 159 60.70 -16.44 60.71
N SER A 160 59.88 -16.59 59.65
CA SER A 160 60.31 -17.30 58.47
C SER A 160 61.47 -16.58 57.76
N PRO A 161 62.41 -17.30 57.11
CA PRO A 161 63.49 -16.68 56.34
C PRO A 161 62.90 -15.75 55.26
N MET A 162 63.52 -14.59 55.10
CA MET A 162 63.02 -13.57 54.14
C MET A 162 62.88 -14.10 52.68
N THR A 163 63.71 -15.03 52.25
CA THR A 163 63.66 -15.72 51.01
C THR A 163 62.36 -16.53 50.86
N VAL A 164 61.85 -17.14 51.89
CA VAL A 164 60.56 -17.88 51.90
C VAL A 164 59.40 -16.91 51.86
N VAL A 165 59.44 -15.84 52.64
CA VAL A 165 58.39 -14.79 52.63
C VAL A 165 58.30 -14.15 51.30
N VAL A 166 59.40 -13.73 50.68
CA VAL A 166 59.41 -13.11 49.35
C VAL A 166 58.87 -14.08 48.31
N ARG A 167 59.28 -15.32 48.27
CA ARG A 167 58.80 -16.32 47.33
C ARG A 167 57.27 -16.52 47.43
N ASN A 168 56.79 -16.73 48.65
CA ASN A 168 55.38 -16.98 48.91
C ASN A 168 54.52 -15.73 48.62
N ASN A 169 55.01 -14.54 48.93
CA ASN A 169 54.37 -13.28 48.59
C ASN A 169 54.20 -13.07 47.08
N PHE A 170 55.25 -13.40 46.33
CA PHE A 170 55.13 -13.33 44.84
C PHE A 170 53.95 -14.20 44.36
N ILE A 171 53.83 -15.43 44.88
CA ILE A 171 52.76 -16.36 44.54
C ILE A 171 51.36 -15.83 44.96
N PHE A 172 51.26 -15.46 46.28
CA PHE A 172 49.95 -15.06 46.84
C PHE A 172 49.46 -13.73 46.31
N ILE A 173 50.34 -12.74 46.09
CA ILE A 173 49.99 -11.45 45.51
C ILE A 173 49.54 -11.66 44.04
N SER A 174 50.30 -12.47 43.28
CA SER A 174 49.92 -12.78 41.89
C SER A 174 48.57 -13.51 41.83
N THR A 175 48.33 -14.48 42.73
CA THR A 175 47.06 -15.20 42.82
C THR A 175 45.91 -14.24 43.19
N ASN A 176 46.14 -13.32 44.14
CA ASN A 176 45.16 -12.29 44.47
C ASN A 176 44.83 -11.39 43.28
N ILE A 177 45.81 -10.87 42.55
CA ILE A 177 45.60 -10.01 41.40
C ILE A 177 44.76 -10.73 40.30
N ILE A 178 45.14 -11.98 39.99
CA ILE A 178 44.41 -12.81 39.02
C ILE A 178 43.00 -13.09 39.53
N GLY A 179 42.86 -13.42 40.83
CA GLY A 179 41.57 -13.69 41.46
C GLY A 179 40.64 -12.48 41.47
N ILE A 180 41.15 -11.29 41.80
CA ILE A 180 40.42 -10.03 41.78
C ILE A 180 39.86 -9.78 40.35
N PHE A 181 40.70 -9.96 39.32
CA PHE A 181 40.27 -9.80 37.93
C PHE A 181 39.21 -10.84 37.55
N ALA A 182 39.36 -12.09 37.97
CA ALA A 182 38.37 -13.14 37.71
C ALA A 182 37.02 -12.82 38.37
N ALA A 183 37.02 -12.46 39.67
CA ALA A 183 35.79 -12.09 40.38
C ALA A 183 35.12 -10.87 39.78
N TYR A 184 35.91 -9.85 39.40
CA TYR A 184 35.40 -8.68 38.67
C TYR A 184 34.70 -9.10 37.38
N SER A 185 35.35 -9.92 36.56
CA SER A 185 34.82 -10.37 35.26
C SER A 185 33.53 -11.19 35.43
N ILE A 186 33.51 -12.11 36.41
CA ILE A 186 32.32 -12.94 36.68
C ILE A 186 31.12 -12.06 37.05
N GLU A 187 31.31 -11.12 37.99
CA GLU A 187 30.21 -10.22 38.38
C GLU A 187 29.82 -9.26 37.26
N PHE A 188 30.78 -8.73 36.51
CA PHE A 188 30.51 -7.85 35.35
C PHE A 188 29.62 -8.55 34.31
N TYR A 189 29.96 -9.78 33.94
CA TYR A 189 29.15 -10.52 32.94
C TYR A 189 27.78 -10.89 33.50
N SER A 190 27.67 -11.27 34.77
CA SER A 190 26.38 -11.53 35.41
C SER A 190 25.47 -10.29 35.41
N ARG A 191 26.03 -9.11 35.68
CA ARG A 191 25.30 -7.84 35.66
C ARG A 191 24.86 -7.47 34.26
N ARG A 192 25.71 -7.67 33.26
CA ARG A 192 25.39 -7.44 31.86
C ARG A 192 24.24 -8.34 31.39
N ASP A 193 24.31 -9.60 31.71
CA ASP A 193 23.29 -10.59 31.38
C ASP A 193 21.94 -10.24 32.01
N PHE A 194 21.93 -9.91 33.30
CA PHE A 194 20.73 -9.43 33.99
C PHE A 194 20.13 -8.19 33.31
N PHE A 195 20.96 -7.21 32.94
CA PHE A 195 20.49 -5.99 32.28
C PHE A 195 19.86 -6.25 30.91
N ILE A 196 20.53 -7.10 30.11
CA ILE A 196 20.00 -7.51 28.79
C ILE A 196 18.66 -8.23 28.96
N THR A 197 18.57 -9.15 29.93
CA THR A 197 17.31 -9.87 30.21
C THR A 197 16.19 -8.90 30.59
N LYS A 198 16.46 -7.88 31.40
CA LYS A 198 15.47 -6.88 31.80
C LYS A 198 15.02 -6.00 30.65
N ILE A 199 15.92 -5.60 29.75
CA ILE A 199 15.55 -4.88 28.53
C ILE A 199 14.68 -5.75 27.63
N PHE A 200 15.03 -7.02 27.48
CA PHE A 200 14.27 -7.95 26.66
C PHE A 200 12.84 -8.17 27.20
N GLU A 201 12.69 -8.38 28.51
CA GLU A 201 11.38 -8.47 29.17
C GLU A 201 10.54 -7.21 28.95
N TYR A 202 11.14 -6.02 29.08
CA TYR A 202 10.47 -4.75 28.86
C TYR A 202 9.99 -4.62 27.41
N ASN A 203 10.88 -4.87 26.45
CA ASN A 203 10.55 -4.78 25.02
C ASN A 203 9.47 -5.80 24.61
N GLN A 204 9.47 -7.00 25.19
CA GLN A 204 8.39 -7.97 24.95
C GLN A 204 7.04 -7.47 25.43
N GLN A 205 6.98 -6.86 26.62
CA GLN A 205 5.74 -6.32 27.16
C GLN A 205 5.22 -5.15 26.31
N GLU A 206 6.10 -4.27 25.85
CA GLU A 206 5.75 -3.15 24.98
C GLU A 206 5.24 -3.65 23.61
N MET A 207 5.94 -4.62 23.03
CA MET A 207 5.54 -5.26 21.77
C MET A 207 4.17 -5.92 21.88
N PHE A 208 3.88 -6.60 22.98
CA PHE A 208 2.58 -7.23 23.21
C PHE A 208 1.45 -6.18 23.25
N LYS A 209 1.64 -5.08 23.99
CA LYS A 209 0.66 -3.99 24.03
C LYS A 209 0.44 -3.36 22.65
N LEU A 210 1.53 -3.10 21.91
CA LEU A 210 1.43 -2.52 20.58
C LEU A 210 0.69 -3.44 19.58
N ASN A 211 0.93 -4.74 19.68
CA ASN A 211 0.21 -5.71 18.85
C ASN A 211 -1.29 -5.75 19.17
N GLU A 212 -1.67 -5.68 20.44
CA GLU A 212 -3.07 -5.64 20.86
C GLU A 212 -3.77 -4.37 20.32
N GLU A 213 -3.12 -3.20 20.46
CA GLU A 213 -3.64 -1.94 19.88
C GLU A 213 -3.74 -1.99 18.35
N LEU A 214 -2.77 -2.62 17.69
CA LEU A 214 -2.77 -2.77 16.23
C LEU A 214 -3.89 -3.70 15.75
N GLU A 215 -4.11 -4.82 16.43
CA GLU A 215 -5.20 -5.74 16.11
C GLU A 215 -6.58 -5.08 16.24
N ASP A 216 -6.81 -4.30 17.29
CA ASP A 216 -8.07 -3.58 17.47
C ASP A 216 -8.27 -2.52 16.37
N ARG A 217 -7.23 -1.78 16.01
CA ARG A 217 -7.28 -0.80 14.92
C ARG A 217 -7.55 -1.44 13.55
N ILE A 218 -6.92 -2.59 13.27
CA ILE A 218 -7.19 -3.36 12.05
C ILE A 218 -8.64 -3.82 12.02
N ARG A 219 -9.18 -4.27 13.15
CA ARG A 219 -10.58 -4.73 13.26
C ARG A 219 -11.57 -3.60 12.98
N GLU A 220 -11.34 -2.41 13.56
CA GLU A 220 -12.16 -1.23 13.32
C GLU A 220 -12.13 -0.79 11.84
N GLN A 221 -10.92 -0.63 11.28
CA GLN A 221 -10.75 -0.23 9.87
C GLN A 221 -11.35 -1.24 8.91
N THR A 222 -11.21 -2.54 9.19
CA THR A 222 -11.80 -3.60 8.38
C THR A 222 -13.33 -3.53 8.41
N ALA A 223 -13.93 -3.30 9.58
CA ALA A 223 -15.37 -3.15 9.70
C ALA A 223 -15.90 -1.93 8.94
N GLU A 224 -15.21 -0.79 9.03
CA GLU A 224 -15.54 0.44 8.29
C GLU A 224 -15.43 0.22 6.76
N LEU A 225 -14.34 -0.41 6.32
CA LEU A 225 -14.11 -0.72 4.90
C LEU A 225 -15.21 -1.65 4.33
N ILE A 226 -15.61 -2.67 5.07
CA ILE A 226 -16.72 -3.58 4.69
C ILE A 226 -18.02 -2.78 4.55
N LYS A 227 -18.32 -1.87 5.49
CA LYS A 227 -19.53 -1.03 5.45
C LYS A 227 -19.52 -0.11 4.22
N THR A 228 -18.39 0.55 3.97
CA THR A 228 -18.22 1.45 2.81
C THR A 228 -18.35 0.69 1.49
N ASN A 229 -17.71 -0.47 1.36
CA ASN A 229 -17.81 -1.31 0.17
C ASN A 229 -19.25 -1.77 -0.11
N LYS A 230 -20.00 -2.16 0.91
CA LYS A 230 -21.43 -2.50 0.75
C LYS A 230 -22.24 -1.30 0.25
N GLY A 231 -21.94 -0.09 0.75
CA GLY A 231 -22.56 1.15 0.27
C GLY A 231 -22.26 1.43 -1.20
N LEU A 232 -20.98 1.34 -1.59
CA LEU A 232 -20.54 1.53 -2.99
C LEU A 232 -21.16 0.53 -3.95
N ILE A 233 -21.23 -0.75 -3.58
CA ILE A 233 -21.88 -1.78 -4.41
C ILE A 233 -23.35 -1.44 -4.66
N LYS A 234 -24.07 -0.97 -3.64
CA LYS A 234 -25.47 -0.55 -3.78
C LYS A 234 -25.61 0.66 -4.71
N GLU A 235 -24.71 1.64 -4.59
CA GLU A 235 -24.69 2.82 -5.44
C GLU A 235 -24.39 2.47 -6.90
N ILE A 236 -23.36 1.65 -7.14
CA ILE A 236 -23.01 1.17 -8.49
C ILE A 236 -24.21 0.48 -9.13
N LYS A 237 -24.89 -0.41 -8.42
CA LYS A 237 -26.09 -1.09 -8.95
C LYS A 237 -27.19 -0.11 -9.32
N SER A 238 -27.45 0.90 -8.49
CA SER A 238 -28.44 1.94 -8.77
C SER A 238 -28.04 2.78 -10.00
N ARG A 239 -26.76 3.11 -10.17
CA ARG A 239 -26.25 3.85 -11.35
C ARG A 239 -26.44 3.04 -12.64
N VAL A 240 -26.11 1.76 -12.63
CA VAL A 240 -26.32 0.85 -13.78
C VAL A 240 -27.79 0.80 -14.16
N ASP A 241 -28.70 0.62 -13.19
CA ASP A 241 -30.15 0.60 -13.45
C ASP A 241 -30.66 1.94 -14.06
N ILE A 242 -30.12 3.08 -13.63
CA ILE A 242 -30.45 4.41 -14.18
C ILE A 242 -29.90 4.56 -15.60
N GLU A 243 -28.66 4.15 -15.85
CA GLU A 243 -28.02 4.21 -17.17
C GLU A 243 -28.77 3.37 -18.19
N ASP A 244 -29.19 2.16 -17.83
CA ASP A 244 -30.00 1.29 -18.72
C ASP A 244 -31.36 1.90 -19.02
N LYS A 245 -32.03 2.51 -18.04
CA LYS A 245 -33.28 3.25 -18.25
C LYS A 245 -33.08 4.45 -19.17
N LEU A 246 -32.05 5.23 -18.94
CA LEU A 246 -31.71 6.40 -19.75
C LEU A 246 -31.45 5.98 -21.19
N ARG A 247 -30.65 4.94 -21.40
CA ARG A 247 -30.36 4.39 -22.74
C ARG A 247 -31.62 3.91 -23.45
N SER A 248 -32.47 3.16 -22.76
CA SER A 248 -33.72 2.67 -23.33
C SER A 248 -34.71 3.81 -23.69
N THR A 249 -34.78 4.83 -22.83
CA THR A 249 -35.60 6.02 -23.04
C THR A 249 -35.10 6.82 -24.23
N ASN A 250 -33.79 6.98 -24.37
CA ASN A 250 -33.16 7.70 -25.47
C ASN A 250 -33.42 7.00 -26.82
N ILE A 251 -33.32 5.67 -26.87
CA ILE A 251 -33.69 4.88 -28.07
C ILE A 251 -35.16 5.09 -28.43
N LYS A 252 -36.06 5.04 -27.44
CA LYS A 252 -37.51 5.25 -27.67
C LYS A 252 -37.79 6.66 -28.18
N LEU A 253 -37.15 7.67 -27.60
CA LEU A 253 -37.32 9.07 -28.00
C LEU A 253 -36.85 9.30 -29.42
N ASN A 254 -35.68 8.80 -29.81
CA ASN A 254 -35.16 8.89 -31.19
C ASN A 254 -36.07 8.18 -32.20
N LYS A 255 -36.61 7.01 -31.83
CA LYS A 255 -37.58 6.32 -32.67
C LYS A 255 -38.87 7.14 -32.83
N LEU A 256 -39.44 7.66 -31.76
CA LEU A 256 -40.64 8.46 -31.79
C LEU A 256 -40.46 9.73 -32.67
N LEU A 257 -39.31 10.39 -32.55
CA LEU A 257 -38.99 11.57 -33.35
C LEU A 257 -38.93 11.23 -34.86
N ASN A 258 -38.25 10.13 -35.21
CA ASN A 258 -38.21 9.67 -36.61
C ASN A 258 -39.59 9.27 -37.14
N ASP A 259 -40.37 8.54 -36.32
CA ASP A 259 -41.75 8.14 -36.72
C ASP A 259 -42.67 9.36 -36.91
N THR A 260 -42.52 10.40 -36.06
CA THR A 260 -43.26 11.67 -36.18
C THR A 260 -42.89 12.43 -37.45
N ILE A 261 -41.59 12.56 -37.75
CA ILE A 261 -41.11 13.19 -38.97
C ILE A 261 -41.66 12.44 -40.21
N THR A 262 -41.57 11.11 -40.20
CA THR A 262 -42.08 10.25 -41.27
C THR A 262 -43.59 10.42 -41.44
N GLY A 263 -44.34 10.52 -40.37
CA GLY A 263 -45.78 10.80 -40.39
C GLY A 263 -46.12 12.17 -41.03
N LEU A 264 -45.37 13.23 -40.66
CA LEU A 264 -45.51 14.55 -41.24
C LEU A 264 -45.23 14.56 -42.78
N VAL A 265 -44.11 13.90 -43.15
CA VAL A 265 -43.74 13.73 -44.57
C VAL A 265 -44.86 13.00 -45.34
N SER A 266 -45.39 11.90 -44.83
CA SER A 266 -46.45 11.12 -45.41
C SER A 266 -47.74 11.95 -45.57
N ALA A 267 -48.06 12.85 -44.64
CA ALA A 267 -49.21 13.74 -44.71
C ALA A 267 -49.05 14.75 -45.86
N ILE A 268 -47.84 15.25 -46.13
CA ILE A 268 -47.49 16.14 -47.20
C ILE A 268 -47.58 15.41 -48.59
N GLU A 269 -46.96 14.23 -48.66
CA GLU A 269 -46.98 13.36 -49.84
C GLU A 269 -48.42 12.97 -50.23
N TYR A 270 -49.33 12.80 -49.27
CA TYR A 270 -50.71 12.49 -49.52
C TYR A 270 -51.45 13.67 -50.28
N ARG A 271 -51.02 14.90 -49.99
CA ARG A 271 -51.57 16.11 -50.71
C ARG A 271 -50.97 16.34 -52.07
N ASP A 272 -49.73 15.90 -52.28
CA ASP A 272 -49.05 15.96 -53.60
C ASP A 272 -48.70 14.53 -54.04
N PRO A 273 -49.62 13.82 -54.69
CA PRO A 273 -49.45 12.41 -55.10
C PRO A 273 -48.24 12.16 -55.99
N TYR A 274 -47.68 13.17 -56.62
CA TYR A 274 -46.53 13.05 -57.51
C TYR A 274 -45.18 13.18 -56.77
N THR A 275 -45.20 13.55 -55.51
CA THR A 275 -43.99 13.58 -54.63
C THR A 275 -43.85 12.34 -53.76
N ALA A 276 -44.74 11.34 -53.98
CA ALA A 276 -44.66 10.10 -53.22
C ALA A 276 -43.27 9.44 -53.37
N GLY A 277 -42.53 9.37 -52.25
CA GLY A 277 -41.18 8.84 -52.19
C GLY A 277 -40.07 9.80 -52.63
N HIS A 278 -40.41 11.00 -53.09
CA HIS A 278 -39.42 12.04 -53.45
C HIS A 278 -38.53 12.40 -52.27
N GLN A 279 -39.13 12.83 -51.16
CA GLN A 279 -38.35 13.22 -49.99
C GLN A 279 -37.42 12.13 -49.55
N ARG A 280 -37.83 10.86 -49.62
CA ARG A 280 -36.96 9.72 -49.24
C ARG A 280 -35.79 9.60 -50.22
N LYS A 281 -36.01 9.67 -51.51
CA LYS A 281 -34.97 9.57 -52.55
C LYS A 281 -34.00 10.74 -52.46
N VAL A 282 -34.51 11.98 -52.29
CA VAL A 282 -33.65 13.16 -52.04
C VAL A 282 -32.80 12.95 -50.73
N THR A 283 -33.42 12.50 -49.68
CA THR A 283 -32.69 12.21 -48.39
C THR A 283 -31.63 11.15 -48.61
N GLN A 284 -31.93 10.05 -49.28
CA GLN A 284 -31.00 8.99 -49.58
C GLN A 284 -29.77 9.51 -50.35
N LEU A 285 -29.99 10.29 -51.41
CA LEU A 285 -28.90 10.85 -52.20
C LEU A 285 -28.12 11.92 -51.42
N ALA A 286 -28.81 12.82 -50.71
CA ALA A 286 -28.15 13.85 -49.91
C ALA A 286 -27.24 13.26 -48.80
N VAL A 287 -27.71 12.22 -48.13
CA VAL A 287 -26.90 11.52 -47.13
C VAL A 287 -25.71 10.77 -47.76
N SER A 288 -25.92 10.14 -48.94
CA SER A 288 -24.82 9.49 -49.66
C SER A 288 -23.77 10.49 -50.15
N ILE A 289 -24.16 11.68 -50.61
CA ILE A 289 -23.24 12.78 -50.94
C ILE A 289 -22.46 13.20 -49.68
N ALA A 290 -23.15 13.41 -48.55
CA ALA A 290 -22.52 13.81 -47.28
C ALA A 290 -21.53 12.77 -46.78
N GLN A 291 -21.82 11.48 -46.91
CA GLN A 291 -20.93 10.38 -46.55
C GLN A 291 -19.67 10.35 -47.44
N GLU A 292 -19.84 10.48 -48.74
CA GLU A 292 -18.72 10.48 -49.69
C GLU A 292 -17.83 11.71 -49.50
N MET A 293 -18.41 12.86 -49.15
CA MET A 293 -17.69 14.07 -48.75
C MET A 293 -17.03 13.95 -47.36
N ARG A 294 -17.24 12.85 -46.64
CA ARG A 294 -16.72 12.59 -45.31
C ARG A 294 -17.13 13.63 -44.26
N LEU A 295 -18.34 14.15 -44.38
CA LEU A 295 -18.91 15.03 -43.36
C LEU A 295 -19.11 14.28 -42.05
N SER A 296 -19.04 14.99 -40.91
CA SER A 296 -19.24 14.42 -39.60
C SER A 296 -20.62 13.74 -39.48
N LYS A 297 -20.74 12.80 -38.53
CA LYS A 297 -22.02 12.12 -38.27
C LYS A 297 -23.13 13.12 -37.92
N ASP A 298 -22.79 14.17 -37.21
CA ASP A 298 -23.69 15.24 -36.80
C ASP A 298 -24.23 16.02 -38.04
N GLU A 299 -23.36 16.40 -38.99
CA GLU A 299 -23.74 17.03 -40.27
C GLU A 299 -24.56 16.09 -41.13
N GLN A 300 -24.23 14.78 -41.19
CA GLN A 300 -25.03 13.79 -41.92
C GLN A 300 -26.44 13.66 -41.33
N ASP A 301 -26.60 13.67 -40.02
CA ASP A 301 -27.90 13.60 -39.36
C ASP A 301 -28.72 14.90 -39.58
N CYS A 302 -28.05 16.06 -39.58
CA CYS A 302 -28.62 17.34 -39.96
C CYS A 302 -29.18 17.30 -41.38
N ILE A 303 -28.36 16.91 -42.38
CA ILE A 303 -28.75 16.79 -43.78
C ILE A 303 -29.91 15.81 -43.95
N ARG A 304 -29.87 14.67 -43.29
CA ARG A 304 -30.92 13.66 -43.31
C ARG A 304 -32.27 14.21 -42.88
N ILE A 305 -32.32 14.92 -41.75
CA ILE A 305 -33.57 15.49 -41.21
C ILE A 305 -34.05 16.62 -42.11
N ALA A 306 -33.18 17.55 -42.50
CA ALA A 306 -33.55 18.67 -43.36
C ALA A 306 -34.05 18.19 -44.76
N ALA A 307 -33.37 17.19 -45.34
CA ALA A 307 -33.80 16.62 -46.64
C ALA A 307 -35.16 15.89 -46.53
N MET A 308 -35.45 15.23 -45.42
CA MET A 308 -36.76 14.59 -45.21
C MET A 308 -37.92 15.57 -45.25
N ILE A 309 -37.69 16.80 -44.72
CA ILE A 309 -38.78 17.79 -44.54
C ILE A 309 -38.61 19.05 -45.38
N HIS A 310 -37.66 19.08 -46.34
CA HIS A 310 -37.34 20.28 -47.12
C HIS A 310 -38.56 20.88 -47.78
N ASP A 311 -39.52 20.08 -48.22
CA ASP A 311 -40.72 20.42 -48.89
C ASP A 311 -41.96 20.63 -48.00
N VAL A 312 -41.79 20.68 -46.64
CA VAL A 312 -42.91 20.78 -45.69
C VAL A 312 -43.82 21.96 -45.97
N GLY A 313 -43.27 23.05 -46.49
CA GLY A 313 -44.03 24.27 -46.85
C GLY A 313 -45.01 24.10 -47.98
N LYS A 314 -44.93 23.03 -48.75
CA LYS A 314 -45.94 22.73 -49.82
C LYS A 314 -47.35 22.54 -49.25
N ILE A 315 -47.47 22.34 -47.94
CA ILE A 315 -48.78 22.29 -47.25
C ILE A 315 -49.58 23.55 -47.40
N TYR A 316 -48.95 24.70 -47.65
CA TYR A 316 -49.63 26.00 -47.96
C TYR A 316 -50.04 26.18 -49.39
N ILE A 317 -49.60 25.34 -50.32
CA ILE A 317 -49.94 25.46 -51.74
C ILE A 317 -51.27 24.73 -52.00
N PRO A 318 -52.22 25.34 -52.67
CA PRO A 318 -53.47 24.69 -53.10
C PRO A 318 -53.18 23.41 -53.91
N VAL A 319 -53.95 22.34 -53.63
CA VAL A 319 -53.78 21.03 -54.31
C VAL A 319 -54.01 21.14 -55.80
N GLU A 320 -54.90 22.03 -56.19
CA GLU A 320 -55.22 22.30 -57.59
C GLU A 320 -54.00 22.84 -58.38
N ILE A 321 -53.09 23.56 -57.72
CA ILE A 321 -51.85 24.04 -58.32
C ILE A 321 -50.79 22.92 -58.34
N LEU A 322 -50.64 22.19 -57.22
CA LEU A 322 -49.66 21.11 -57.11
C LEU A 322 -49.93 19.98 -58.13
N SER A 323 -51.21 19.65 -58.38
CA SER A 323 -51.62 18.55 -59.24
C SER A 323 -52.02 18.99 -60.68
N LYS A 324 -51.85 20.24 -60.99
CA LYS A 324 -52.26 20.80 -62.30
C LYS A 324 -51.48 20.15 -63.44
N PRO A 325 -52.14 19.51 -64.38
CA PRO A 325 -51.51 19.01 -65.61
C PRO A 325 -51.16 20.13 -66.53
N GLY A 326 -49.95 20.17 -67.10
CA GLY A 326 -49.53 21.13 -68.12
C GLY A 326 -48.78 22.36 -67.58
N ILE A 327 -48.84 23.49 -68.32
CA ILE A 327 -48.02 24.66 -67.98
C ILE A 327 -48.65 25.44 -66.81
N VAL A 328 -47.91 25.75 -65.80
CA VAL A 328 -48.28 26.64 -64.68
C VAL A 328 -48.13 28.10 -65.13
N SER A 329 -49.06 28.96 -64.75
CA SER A 329 -48.95 30.40 -64.96
C SER A 329 -47.86 31.03 -64.06
N HIS A 330 -47.45 32.25 -64.44
CA HIS A 330 -46.41 32.98 -63.63
C HIS A 330 -46.86 33.14 -62.18
N HIS A 331 -48.10 33.46 -61.92
CA HIS A 331 -48.62 33.63 -60.55
C HIS A 331 -48.69 32.31 -59.79
N GLU A 332 -49.01 31.20 -60.42
CA GLU A 332 -48.97 29.86 -59.80
C GLU A 332 -47.54 29.45 -59.51
N LEU A 333 -46.58 29.82 -60.38
CA LEU A 333 -45.14 29.57 -60.12
C LEU A 333 -44.62 30.35 -58.88
N GLU A 334 -45.00 31.62 -58.78
CA GLU A 334 -44.66 32.43 -57.58
C GLU A 334 -45.23 31.83 -56.30
N LEU A 335 -46.47 31.34 -56.31
CA LEU A 335 -47.05 30.61 -55.19
C LEU A 335 -46.27 29.35 -54.86
N MET A 336 -45.83 28.59 -55.83
CA MET A 336 -45.00 27.40 -55.65
C MET A 336 -43.63 27.77 -55.08
N GLN A 337 -43.02 28.87 -55.56
CA GLN A 337 -41.71 29.33 -55.07
C GLN A 337 -41.73 29.86 -53.60
N ASN A 338 -42.92 30.03 -53.04
CA ASN A 338 -43.03 30.46 -51.62
C ASN A 338 -42.94 29.30 -50.61
N HIS A 339 -42.91 28.02 -51.04
CA HIS A 339 -42.86 26.90 -50.13
C HIS A 339 -41.60 26.87 -49.25
N PRO A 340 -40.37 27.32 -49.63
CA PRO A 340 -39.23 27.34 -48.72
C PRO A 340 -39.47 28.31 -47.58
N GLN A 341 -40.05 29.49 -47.83
CA GLN A 341 -40.41 30.44 -46.78
C GLN A 341 -41.49 29.88 -45.84
N ALA A 342 -42.53 29.27 -46.39
CA ALA A 342 -43.60 28.63 -45.64
C ALA A 342 -43.03 27.47 -44.76
N GLY A 343 -42.11 26.69 -45.35
CA GLY A 343 -41.39 25.64 -44.61
C GLY A 343 -40.54 26.17 -43.44
N TYR A 344 -39.82 27.27 -43.67
CA TYR A 344 -39.09 27.97 -42.60
C TYR A 344 -40.04 28.43 -41.50
N ASP A 345 -41.18 29.04 -41.82
CA ASP A 345 -42.14 29.54 -40.84
C ASP A 345 -42.76 28.41 -39.99
N ILE A 346 -42.95 27.23 -40.56
CA ILE A 346 -43.40 26.03 -39.84
C ILE A 346 -42.34 25.52 -38.90
N LEU A 347 -41.07 25.49 -39.35
CA LEU A 347 -40.00 24.80 -38.67
C LEU A 347 -39.23 25.67 -37.68
N LYS A 348 -39.27 27.00 -37.80
CA LYS A 348 -38.50 27.93 -36.94
C LYS A 348 -38.85 27.88 -35.45
N GLU A 349 -40.06 27.43 -35.12
CA GLU A 349 -40.53 27.29 -33.74
C GLU A 349 -40.10 25.94 -33.11
N ILE A 350 -39.51 25.02 -33.91
CA ILE A 350 -39.03 23.73 -33.41
C ILE A 350 -37.56 23.87 -33.04
N ASP A 351 -37.23 23.56 -31.79
CA ASP A 351 -35.86 23.63 -31.28
C ASP A 351 -35.04 22.40 -31.75
N PHE A 352 -34.67 22.45 -33.03
CA PHE A 352 -33.74 21.44 -33.58
C PHE A 352 -32.31 21.73 -33.10
N PRO A 353 -31.48 20.69 -32.88
CA PRO A 353 -30.07 20.87 -32.58
C PRO A 353 -29.25 21.46 -33.73
N TRP A 354 -29.86 21.57 -34.92
CA TRP A 354 -29.29 22.09 -36.17
C TRP A 354 -30.18 23.17 -36.79
N PRO A 355 -29.66 24.02 -37.68
CA PRO A 355 -30.43 25.09 -38.30
C PRO A 355 -31.36 24.58 -39.41
N VAL A 356 -32.16 23.53 -39.15
CA VAL A 356 -33.01 22.84 -40.10
C VAL A 356 -33.93 23.81 -40.82
N ALA A 357 -34.57 24.73 -40.10
CA ALA A 357 -35.45 25.71 -40.72
C ALA A 357 -34.74 26.58 -41.79
N LYS A 358 -33.51 27.03 -41.49
CA LYS A 358 -32.71 27.81 -42.45
C LYS A 358 -32.25 26.97 -43.65
N ILE A 359 -31.94 25.70 -43.44
CA ILE A 359 -31.57 24.79 -44.53
C ILE A 359 -32.75 24.62 -45.46
N VAL A 360 -33.94 24.42 -44.92
CA VAL A 360 -35.19 24.33 -45.69
C VAL A 360 -35.49 25.63 -46.46
N LEU A 361 -35.24 26.80 -45.87
CA LEU A 361 -35.37 28.09 -46.52
C LEU A 361 -34.43 28.20 -47.73
N HIS A 362 -33.21 27.67 -47.65
CA HIS A 362 -32.14 27.90 -48.62
C HIS A 362 -32.03 26.79 -49.72
N HIS A 363 -32.80 25.72 -49.67
CA HIS A 363 -32.57 24.56 -50.57
C HIS A 363 -32.81 24.84 -52.07
N HIS A 364 -33.50 25.90 -52.38
CA HIS A 364 -33.65 26.37 -53.73
C HIS A 364 -32.83 27.60 -54.14
N GLU A 365 -31.94 28.05 -53.25
CA GLU A 365 -30.94 29.07 -53.53
C GLU A 365 -29.92 28.54 -54.56
N ARG A 366 -29.31 29.42 -55.33
CA ARG A 366 -28.31 29.11 -56.34
C ARG A 366 -27.08 29.97 -56.13
N LEU A 367 -25.86 29.43 -56.36
CA LEU A 367 -24.60 30.12 -56.08
C LEU A 367 -24.47 31.50 -56.71
N ASP A 368 -25.12 31.72 -57.91
CA ASP A 368 -25.11 32.99 -58.64
C ASP A 368 -26.16 33.99 -58.14
N GLY A 369 -27.02 33.61 -57.21
CA GLY A 369 -28.11 34.42 -56.65
C GLY A 369 -29.38 34.40 -57.48
N SER A 370 -29.52 33.53 -58.51
CA SER A 370 -30.73 33.34 -59.28
C SER A 370 -31.78 32.47 -58.61
N GLY A 371 -31.45 31.95 -57.39
CA GLY A 371 -32.38 31.14 -56.62
C GLY A 371 -33.39 31.94 -55.82
N TYR A 372 -34.19 31.25 -55.02
CA TYR A 372 -35.28 31.85 -54.24
C TYR A 372 -35.32 31.21 -52.83
N PRO A 373 -35.91 31.86 -51.80
CA PRO A 373 -36.66 33.11 -51.85
C PRO A 373 -35.80 34.36 -51.67
N ASN A 374 -34.55 34.27 -51.18
CA ASN A 374 -33.75 35.42 -50.76
C ASN A 374 -32.70 35.86 -51.80
N GLY A 375 -32.41 35.04 -52.84
CA GLY A 375 -31.38 35.30 -53.84
C GLY A 375 -29.94 35.28 -53.20
N LEU A 376 -29.69 34.40 -52.28
CA LEU A 376 -28.38 34.25 -51.61
C LEU A 376 -27.30 33.78 -52.57
N LYS A 377 -26.03 34.17 -52.31
CA LYS A 377 -24.93 33.88 -53.23
C LYS A 377 -23.81 33.12 -52.48
N GLY A 378 -23.21 32.21 -53.23
CA GLY A 378 -21.92 31.58 -52.77
C GLY A 378 -21.95 31.02 -51.34
N GLU A 379 -21.15 31.62 -50.46
CA GLU A 379 -20.97 31.16 -49.07
C GLU A 379 -22.13 31.55 -48.13
N ASP A 380 -23.05 32.44 -48.53
CA ASP A 380 -24.24 32.77 -47.74
C ASP A 380 -25.24 31.60 -47.70
N ILE A 381 -25.12 30.62 -48.61
CA ILE A 381 -25.94 29.41 -48.65
C ILE A 381 -25.27 28.34 -47.78
N LEU A 382 -26.03 27.76 -46.81
CA LEU A 382 -25.56 26.70 -45.96
C LEU A 382 -25.12 25.47 -46.78
N LEU A 383 -24.04 24.79 -46.36
CA LEU A 383 -23.51 23.61 -47.03
C LEU A 383 -24.59 22.52 -47.17
N GLU A 384 -25.34 22.28 -46.11
CA GLU A 384 -26.41 21.27 -46.08
C GLU A 384 -27.50 21.60 -47.10
N ALA A 385 -27.84 22.89 -47.27
CA ALA A 385 -28.80 23.33 -48.26
C ALA A 385 -28.26 23.15 -49.69
N LYS A 386 -26.96 23.42 -49.95
CA LYS A 386 -26.28 23.14 -51.22
C LYS A 386 -26.32 21.63 -51.53
N VAL A 387 -26.10 20.74 -50.54
CA VAL A 387 -26.20 19.29 -50.73
C VAL A 387 -27.62 18.87 -51.09
N ILE A 388 -28.63 19.36 -50.35
CA ILE A 388 -30.04 19.06 -50.62
C ILE A 388 -30.45 19.60 -52.02
N SER A 389 -29.99 20.79 -52.37
CA SER A 389 -30.27 21.40 -53.68
C SER A 389 -29.84 20.54 -54.89
N VAL A 390 -28.61 19.94 -54.77
CA VAL A 390 -28.10 19.04 -55.83
C VAL A 390 -28.90 17.72 -55.84
N ALA A 391 -29.18 17.16 -54.64
CA ALA A 391 -29.96 15.93 -54.55
C ALA A 391 -31.41 16.08 -55.07
N ASP A 392 -32.02 17.21 -54.70
CA ASP A 392 -33.40 17.53 -55.21
C ASP A 392 -33.45 17.66 -56.72
N VAL A 393 -32.54 18.42 -57.34
CA VAL A 393 -32.46 18.57 -58.78
C VAL A 393 -32.24 17.23 -59.50
N MET A 394 -31.32 16.43 -58.96
CA MET A 394 -31.02 15.10 -59.50
C MET A 394 -32.22 14.18 -59.43
N GLU A 395 -32.95 14.13 -58.32
CA GLU A 395 -34.18 13.35 -58.19
C GLU A 395 -35.30 13.90 -59.09
N ALA A 396 -35.53 15.21 -59.06
CA ALA A 396 -36.59 15.85 -59.80
C ALA A 396 -36.46 15.65 -61.30
N MET A 397 -35.24 15.60 -61.83
CA MET A 397 -35.00 15.37 -63.27
C MET A 397 -35.04 13.88 -63.65
N SER A 398 -34.64 13.04 -62.80
CA SER A 398 -34.56 11.59 -63.02
C SER A 398 -35.92 10.90 -62.93
N ASN A 399 -36.92 11.50 -62.28
CA ASN A 399 -38.21 10.92 -62.06
C ASN A 399 -39.33 11.69 -62.87
N ARG A 400 -40.50 11.04 -63.05
CA ARG A 400 -41.64 11.60 -63.69
C ARG A 400 -42.32 12.65 -62.80
N ARG A 401 -42.75 13.80 -63.45
CA ARG A 401 -43.53 14.86 -62.79
C ARG A 401 -44.86 15.10 -63.57
N PRO A 402 -45.87 15.70 -62.91
CA PRO A 402 -47.16 15.93 -63.56
C PRO A 402 -47.10 16.66 -64.89
N TYR A 403 -46.19 17.60 -64.99
CA TYR A 403 -46.01 18.51 -66.09
C TYR A 403 -44.90 18.10 -67.06
N ARG A 404 -44.13 17.00 -66.74
CA ARG A 404 -42.99 16.59 -67.57
C ARG A 404 -42.64 15.09 -67.35
N PRO A 405 -42.42 14.36 -68.49
CA PRO A 405 -41.86 13.00 -68.35
C PRO A 405 -40.50 13.01 -67.74
N SER A 406 -40.05 11.85 -67.17
CA SER A 406 -38.67 11.68 -66.70
C SER A 406 -37.72 11.99 -67.87
N LEU A 407 -36.65 12.76 -67.51
CA LEU A 407 -35.57 13.03 -68.46
C LEU A 407 -34.47 11.96 -68.42
N GLY A 408 -34.45 11.19 -67.38
CA GLY A 408 -33.43 10.18 -67.11
C GLY A 408 -32.22 10.70 -66.32
N VAL A 409 -31.44 9.76 -65.74
CA VAL A 409 -30.27 10.05 -64.91
C VAL A 409 -29.20 10.79 -65.71
N GLU A 410 -28.96 10.39 -66.97
CA GLU A 410 -27.90 10.98 -67.80
C GLU A 410 -28.13 12.48 -68.02
N LYS A 411 -29.37 12.91 -68.34
CA LYS A 411 -29.68 14.33 -68.53
C LYS A 411 -29.64 15.12 -67.23
N ALA A 412 -29.97 14.52 -66.09
CA ALA A 412 -29.84 15.16 -64.82
C ALA A 412 -28.33 15.39 -64.45
N LEU A 413 -27.48 14.43 -64.75
CA LEU A 413 -26.03 14.59 -64.60
C LEU A 413 -25.44 15.64 -65.53
N GLU A 414 -25.91 15.70 -66.82
CA GLU A 414 -25.52 16.74 -67.79
C GLU A 414 -25.90 18.15 -67.33
N GLU A 415 -27.07 18.33 -66.71
CA GLU A 415 -27.55 19.60 -66.17
C GLU A 415 -26.65 20.03 -64.98
N LEU A 416 -26.37 19.13 -64.07
CA LEU A 416 -25.49 19.41 -62.92
C LEU A 416 -24.09 19.76 -63.37
N GLU A 417 -23.48 18.98 -64.29
CA GLU A 417 -22.13 19.23 -64.81
C GLU A 417 -22.05 20.55 -65.58
N LYS A 418 -23.06 20.91 -66.44
CA LYS A 418 -23.09 22.14 -67.15
C LYS A 418 -23.16 23.38 -66.26
N ASN A 419 -23.82 23.28 -65.13
CA ASN A 419 -24.04 24.39 -64.19
C ASN A 419 -23.20 24.31 -62.97
N LYS A 420 -22.22 23.40 -62.96
CA LYS A 420 -21.20 23.23 -61.88
C LYS A 420 -20.38 24.50 -61.68
N GLY A 421 -20.23 24.96 -60.42
CA GLY A 421 -19.52 26.20 -60.06
C GLY A 421 -20.28 27.48 -60.40
N LYS A 422 -21.46 27.40 -61.08
CA LYS A 422 -22.33 28.54 -61.40
C LYS A 422 -23.63 28.53 -60.60
N LEU A 423 -24.41 27.46 -60.70
CA LEU A 423 -25.64 27.27 -59.93
C LEU A 423 -25.45 26.36 -58.74
N TYR A 424 -24.57 25.36 -58.85
CA TYR A 424 -24.35 24.29 -57.88
C TYR A 424 -22.92 24.25 -57.47
N ASP A 425 -22.68 23.85 -56.23
CA ASP A 425 -21.33 23.71 -55.66
C ASP A 425 -20.53 22.64 -56.41
N THR A 426 -19.29 22.98 -56.76
CA THR A 426 -18.40 22.14 -57.57
C THR A 426 -18.14 20.77 -56.88
N ASN A 427 -17.77 20.77 -55.62
CA ASN A 427 -17.42 19.55 -54.90
C ASN A 427 -18.63 18.63 -54.72
N ILE A 428 -19.81 19.23 -54.45
CA ILE A 428 -21.04 18.47 -54.25
C ILE A 428 -21.47 17.82 -55.56
N VAL A 429 -21.37 18.56 -56.68
CA VAL A 429 -21.70 18.03 -58.01
C VAL A 429 -20.75 16.91 -58.43
N GLU A 430 -19.44 17.09 -58.25
CA GLU A 430 -18.43 16.04 -58.52
C GLU A 430 -18.70 14.78 -57.74
N THR A 431 -19.00 14.95 -56.44
CA THR A 431 -19.36 13.83 -55.55
C THR A 431 -20.64 13.12 -56.02
N CYS A 432 -21.66 13.89 -56.41
CA CYS A 432 -22.91 13.32 -56.96
C CYS A 432 -22.64 12.52 -58.22
N ILE A 433 -21.89 13.07 -59.19
CA ILE A 433 -21.54 12.39 -60.46
C ILE A 433 -20.74 11.10 -60.15
N LYS A 434 -19.77 11.13 -59.21
CA LYS A 434 -19.01 9.97 -58.83
C LYS A 434 -19.92 8.84 -58.30
N LEU A 435 -20.83 9.16 -57.37
CA LEU A 435 -21.78 8.20 -56.83
C LEU A 435 -22.57 7.45 -57.93
N PHE A 436 -23.06 8.15 -59.00
CA PHE A 436 -23.81 7.50 -60.03
C PHE A 436 -22.93 6.76 -61.04
N LYS A 437 -21.77 7.30 -61.42
CA LYS A 437 -20.92 6.73 -62.49
C LYS A 437 -19.96 5.67 -61.99
N GLU A 438 -19.43 5.82 -60.82
CA GLU A 438 -18.37 4.95 -60.27
C GLU A 438 -18.92 3.97 -59.22
N ASP A 439 -19.76 4.45 -58.32
CA ASP A 439 -20.24 3.67 -57.17
C ASP A 439 -21.59 2.98 -57.44
N ASN A 440 -22.14 3.11 -58.70
CA ASN A 440 -23.41 2.51 -59.11
C ASN A 440 -24.60 2.84 -58.21
N PHE A 441 -24.65 4.05 -57.66
CA PHE A 441 -25.76 4.49 -56.81
C PHE A 441 -27.10 4.37 -57.58
N LYS A 442 -28.08 3.78 -56.87
CA LYS A 442 -29.49 3.69 -57.41
C LYS A 442 -30.44 4.08 -56.31
N PHE A 443 -31.47 4.79 -56.67
CA PHE A 443 -32.57 5.09 -55.76
C PHE A 443 -33.24 3.76 -55.32
N GLU A 444 -33.42 3.55 -54.06
CA GLU A 444 -34.19 2.41 -53.58
C GLU A 444 -35.66 2.57 -53.93
N GLU A 445 -36.19 1.58 -54.60
CA GLU A 445 -37.64 1.46 -54.81
C GLU A 445 -38.27 0.80 -53.58
N LYS A 446 -39.47 1.27 -53.15
CA LYS A 446 -40.24 0.61 -52.13
C LYS A 446 -40.45 -0.85 -52.48
N SER A 447 -39.87 -1.81 -51.76
CA SER A 447 -40.45 -3.16 -51.85
C SER A 447 -41.86 -3.11 -51.28
N ASN A 448 -42.82 -3.36 -52.14
CA ASN A 448 -44.26 -3.46 -51.83
C ASN A 448 -44.49 -4.49 -50.72
#